data_1db4f096080037dde828f08c96b7d886
#
_entry.id   1db4f096080037dde828f08c96b7d886
#
_cell.length_a   1.000
_cell.length_b   1.000
_cell.length_c   1.000
_cell.angle_alpha   90.00
_cell.angle_beta   90.00
_cell.angle_gamma   90.00
#
_symmetry.space_group_name_H-M   'P 1'
#
loop_
_entity.id
_entity.type
_entity.pdbx_description
1 polymer ?
#
loop_
_entity_poly.entity_id
_entity_poly.type
_entity_poly.pdbx_seq_one_letter_code
_entity_poly.pdbx_strand_id
1 'polypeptide(L)'
;MAGTSPNKHYGTILSKVVLFTNQTQSKGWFLANEKLSQAKKAKYDEFYTQYSDIEKEMLSYLEYNPDVFRGKTILLPCDDPEWSNFTKYFAQNFDRFGLKKLISTSYAAASKTYKGIYQPTLFEINNPKYDQNKTVRNGKIFTLTSDRPGDQKVNIDDLDWHYLQGDGDFRSREVKNLQDEADIIITNPPFSMFREFLAWIMEADKQFSVIGNMNAITYRD
;
A
#
# COMPACT_ATOMS: atom_id res chain seq x y z
N MET A 1 32.33 -38.69 12.87
CA MET A 1 30.87 -38.73 12.87
C MET A 1 30.36 -37.29 12.81
N ALA A 2 29.93 -36.90 11.66
CA ALA A 2 29.47 -35.54 11.40
C ALA A 2 27.96 -35.46 11.69
N GLY A 3 27.60 -34.65 12.71
CA GLY A 3 26.21 -34.33 13.01
C GLY A 3 25.70 -33.23 12.07
N THR A 4 24.88 -33.63 11.13
CA THR A 4 24.11 -32.68 10.27
C THR A 4 23.01 -32.05 11.12
N SER A 5 23.15 -30.76 11.38
CA SER A 5 22.07 -29.92 11.93
C SER A 5 20.94 -29.83 10.91
N PRO A 6 19.68 -30.06 11.29
CA PRO A 6 18.56 -29.87 10.38
C PRO A 6 18.32 -28.37 10.19
N ASN A 7 18.51 -27.88 8.96
CA ASN A 7 18.00 -26.59 8.52
C ASN A 7 16.47 -26.58 8.71
N LYS A 8 16.00 -25.98 9.79
CA LYS A 8 14.60 -25.62 9.94
C LYS A 8 14.32 -24.48 8.95
N HIS A 9 13.69 -24.80 7.84
CA HIS A 9 12.99 -23.83 7.04
C HIS A 9 11.90 -23.21 7.91
N TYR A 10 12.19 -22.06 8.49
CA TYR A 10 11.16 -21.21 9.06
C TYR A 10 10.36 -20.67 7.89
N GLY A 11 9.17 -21.23 7.68
CA GLY A 11 8.24 -20.80 6.65
C GLY A 11 7.99 -19.30 6.76
N THR A 12 8.08 -18.64 5.63
CA THR A 12 7.95 -17.19 5.48
C THR A 12 6.52 -16.77 5.82
N ILE A 13 6.31 -16.13 6.98
CA ILE A 13 4.98 -15.75 7.48
C ILE A 13 4.36 -14.61 6.66
N LEU A 14 5.18 -13.82 5.98
CA LEU A 14 4.75 -12.63 5.25
C LEU A 14 4.37 -12.86 3.78
N SER A 15 4.23 -14.10 3.31
CA SER A 15 3.71 -14.33 1.96
C SER A 15 2.23 -14.69 2.04
N LYS A 16 1.38 -13.67 2.18
CA LYS A 16 -0.03 -13.85 2.49
C LYS A 16 -0.92 -12.84 1.76
N VAL A 17 -2.00 -13.35 1.19
CA VAL A 17 -3.13 -12.53 0.76
C VAL A 17 -4.10 -12.41 1.93
N VAL A 18 -4.29 -11.20 2.44
CA VAL A 18 -5.27 -10.91 3.48
C VAL A 18 -6.62 -10.72 2.83
N LEU A 19 -7.57 -11.62 3.10
CA LEU A 19 -8.90 -11.59 2.52
C LEU A 19 -9.87 -10.90 3.47
N PHE A 20 -10.37 -9.74 3.09
CA PHE A 20 -11.46 -9.08 3.80
C PHE A 20 -12.81 -9.54 3.27
N THR A 21 -13.64 -10.06 4.19
CA THR A 21 -15.06 -10.31 3.90
C THR A 21 -15.83 -9.01 4.01
N ASN A 22 -16.67 -8.69 3.03
CA ASN A 22 -17.63 -7.58 3.08
C ASN A 22 -18.72 -7.82 4.15
N GLN A 23 -18.36 -7.98 5.42
CA GLN A 23 -19.32 -8.12 6.52
C GLN A 23 -19.59 -6.81 7.25
N THR A 24 -19.85 -5.73 6.53
CA THR A 24 -20.57 -4.60 7.08
C THR A 24 -21.53 -4.01 6.06
N GLN A 25 -22.44 -4.86 5.57
CA GLN A 25 -23.72 -4.34 5.10
C GLN A 25 -24.75 -4.51 6.23
N SER A 26 -24.70 -3.67 7.23
CA SER A 26 -25.84 -3.42 8.07
C SER A 26 -26.91 -2.70 7.24
N LYS A 27 -28.07 -3.34 7.18
CA LYS A 27 -29.34 -2.85 6.64
C LYS A 27 -29.56 -1.37 6.98
N GLY A 28 -29.84 -0.56 5.94
CA GLY A 28 -30.49 0.72 6.17
C GLY A 28 -30.18 1.78 5.13
N TRP A 29 -31.28 2.18 4.44
CA TRP A 29 -31.50 3.39 3.65
C TRP A 29 -31.20 3.31 2.14
N PHE A 30 -32.18 2.76 1.45
CA PHE A 30 -32.52 3.19 0.11
C PHE A 30 -32.98 4.64 0.15
N LEU A 31 -32.19 5.55 -0.36
CA LEU A 31 -32.67 6.81 -0.95
C LEU A 31 -31.62 7.38 -1.92
N ALA A 32 -32.12 7.66 -3.09
CA ALA A 32 -31.50 8.09 -4.31
C ALA A 32 -30.49 9.24 -4.17
N ASN A 33 -29.30 9.03 -4.72
CA ASN A 33 -28.53 10.06 -5.40
C ASN A 33 -27.56 9.41 -6.37
N GLU A 34 -27.79 9.58 -7.67
CA GLU A 34 -26.90 9.06 -8.74
C GLU A 34 -25.45 9.50 -8.57
N LYS A 35 -25.22 10.69 -8.02
CA LYS A 35 -23.86 11.18 -7.66
C LYS A 35 -23.21 10.37 -6.54
N LEU A 36 -23.99 9.86 -5.59
CA LEU A 36 -23.50 8.96 -4.53
C LEU A 36 -23.18 7.56 -5.07
N SER A 37 -23.89 7.11 -6.10
CA SER A 37 -23.64 5.81 -6.72
C SER A 37 -22.36 5.80 -7.57
N GLN A 38 -22.01 6.91 -8.20
CA GLN A 38 -20.75 7.07 -8.93
C GLN A 38 -19.55 7.17 -7.97
N ALA A 39 -19.69 7.92 -6.88
CA ALA A 39 -18.68 7.97 -5.81
C ALA A 39 -18.51 6.61 -5.09
N LYS A 40 -19.60 5.83 -4.97
CA LYS A 40 -19.55 4.46 -4.45
C LYS A 40 -18.85 3.50 -5.43
N LYS A 41 -19.09 3.62 -6.73
CA LYS A 41 -18.39 2.80 -7.73
C LYS A 41 -16.89 3.08 -7.77
N ALA A 42 -16.47 4.33 -7.61
CA ALA A 42 -15.07 4.71 -7.48
C ALA A 42 -14.42 4.16 -6.20
N LYS A 43 -15.16 4.05 -5.10
CA LYS A 43 -14.72 3.43 -3.84
C LYS A 43 -14.64 1.89 -3.89
N TYR A 44 -15.19 1.22 -4.90
CA TYR A 44 -15.25 -0.25 -4.93
C TYR A 44 -14.01 -0.90 -5.54
N ASP A 45 -13.16 -0.16 -6.23
CA ASP A 45 -11.94 -0.72 -6.82
C ASP A 45 -10.74 -0.70 -5.85
N GLU A 46 -10.78 0.20 -4.86
CA GLU A 46 -9.84 0.22 -3.74
C GLU A 46 -10.64 0.13 -2.43
N PHE A 47 -10.51 -0.95 -1.70
CA PHE A 47 -11.14 -1.06 -0.39
C PHE A 47 -10.40 -0.15 0.59
N TYR A 48 -11.06 0.87 1.11
CA TYR A 48 -10.46 1.73 2.14
C TYR A 48 -10.23 0.91 3.41
N THR A 49 -8.99 0.49 3.63
CA THR A 49 -8.61 -0.32 4.78
C THR A 49 -8.59 0.55 6.03
N GLN A 50 -9.31 0.13 7.06
CA GLN A 50 -9.34 0.84 8.33
C GLN A 50 -7.98 0.71 9.03
N TYR A 51 -7.53 1.80 9.67
CA TYR A 51 -6.26 1.81 10.43
C TYR A 51 -6.20 0.67 11.47
N SER A 52 -7.30 0.44 12.20
CA SER A 52 -7.41 -0.63 13.19
C SER A 52 -7.25 -2.03 12.62
N ASP A 53 -7.63 -2.25 11.36
CA ASP A 53 -7.51 -3.57 10.72
C ASP A 53 -6.07 -3.81 10.27
N ILE A 54 -5.39 -2.77 9.77
CA ILE A 54 -3.95 -2.80 9.50
C ILE A 54 -3.17 -3.10 10.78
N GLU A 55 -3.49 -2.40 11.87
CA GLU A 55 -2.83 -2.57 13.16
C GLU A 55 -2.97 -4.02 13.65
N LYS A 56 -4.17 -4.59 13.65
CA LYS A 56 -4.40 -5.99 14.07
C LYS A 56 -3.60 -6.98 13.24
N GLU A 57 -3.58 -6.80 11.92
CA GLU A 57 -2.83 -7.68 11.03
C GLU A 57 -1.33 -7.59 11.28
N MET A 58 -0.78 -6.38 11.39
CA MET A 58 0.65 -6.17 11.63
C MET A 58 1.06 -6.64 13.04
N LEU A 59 0.22 -6.46 14.05
CA LEU A 59 0.46 -6.97 15.40
C LEU A 59 0.56 -8.52 15.41
N SER A 60 -0.23 -9.23 14.62
CA SER A 60 -0.14 -10.69 14.53
C SER A 60 1.22 -11.16 13.99
N TYR A 61 1.84 -10.42 13.07
CA TYR A 61 3.19 -10.70 12.59
C TYR A 61 4.25 -10.43 13.67
N LEU A 62 4.11 -9.32 14.39
CA LEU A 62 5.03 -8.93 15.46
C LEU A 62 4.94 -9.86 16.67
N GLU A 63 3.76 -10.39 17.01
CA GLU A 63 3.59 -11.41 18.04
C GLU A 63 4.35 -12.71 17.70
N TYR A 64 4.33 -13.08 16.42
CA TYR A 64 5.08 -14.25 15.97
C TYR A 64 6.59 -14.00 15.87
N ASN A 65 7.00 -12.86 15.32
CA ASN A 65 8.38 -12.42 15.19
C ASN A 65 8.49 -10.91 15.43
N PRO A 66 8.94 -10.49 16.62
CA PRO A 66 9.07 -9.06 16.96
C PRO A 66 10.00 -8.27 16.03
N ASP A 67 10.94 -8.94 15.36
CA ASP A 67 11.92 -8.34 14.47
C ASP A 67 11.56 -8.49 12.98
N VAL A 68 10.34 -8.89 12.66
CA VAL A 68 9.88 -9.16 11.29
C VAL A 68 10.14 -8.00 10.32
N PHE A 69 10.05 -6.78 10.80
CA PHE A 69 10.27 -5.54 10.02
C PHE A 69 11.65 -4.91 10.25
N ARG A 70 12.41 -5.35 11.24
CA ARG A 70 13.68 -4.72 11.63
C ARG A 70 14.71 -4.75 10.50
N GLY A 71 15.27 -3.59 10.17
CA GLY A 71 16.26 -3.42 9.12
C GLY A 71 15.73 -3.63 7.70
N LYS A 72 14.40 -3.71 7.52
CA LYS A 72 13.75 -3.97 6.24
C LYS A 72 13.39 -2.70 5.49
N THR A 73 13.40 -2.79 4.17
CA THR A 73 12.79 -1.83 3.25
C THR A 73 11.39 -2.31 2.91
N ILE A 74 10.36 -1.51 3.25
CA ILE A 74 8.97 -1.80 2.93
C ILE A 74 8.53 -0.93 1.76
N LEU A 75 7.90 -1.56 0.76
CA LEU A 75 7.26 -0.88 -0.37
C LEU A 75 5.73 -1.02 -0.28
N LEU A 76 5.05 0.11 -0.42
CA LEU A 76 3.60 0.25 -0.48
C LEU A 76 3.22 0.82 -1.86
N PRO A 77 3.15 -0.03 -2.92
CA PRO A 77 3.15 0.46 -4.32
C PRO A 77 1.78 0.96 -4.83
N CYS A 78 0.71 0.81 -4.05
CA CYS A 78 -0.64 1.27 -4.41
C CYS A 78 -1.25 2.15 -3.30
N ASP A 79 -0.42 2.71 -2.44
CA ASP A 79 -0.85 3.43 -1.25
C ASP A 79 -0.46 4.91 -1.34
N ASP A 80 -1.44 5.77 -1.61
CA ASP A 80 -1.21 7.21 -1.75
C ASP A 80 -0.58 7.79 -0.48
N PRO A 81 0.58 8.48 -0.58
CA PRO A 81 1.30 9.04 0.57
C PRO A 81 0.46 9.98 1.45
N GLU A 82 -0.49 10.68 0.88
CA GLU A 82 -1.33 11.64 1.62
C GLU A 82 -2.50 10.97 2.34
N TRP A 83 -3.05 9.89 1.75
CA TRP A 83 -4.35 9.35 2.16
C TRP A 83 -4.32 7.95 2.73
N SER A 84 -3.34 7.11 2.32
CA SER A 84 -3.30 5.71 2.72
C SER A 84 -3.08 5.53 4.21
N ASN A 85 -3.93 4.73 4.83
CA ASN A 85 -3.74 4.31 6.21
C ASN A 85 -2.53 3.38 6.37
N PHE A 86 -2.12 2.65 5.32
CA PHE A 86 -0.87 1.87 5.34
C PHE A 86 0.34 2.78 5.46
N THR A 87 0.42 3.82 4.63
CA THR A 87 1.52 4.79 4.70
C THR A 87 1.58 5.44 6.07
N LYS A 88 0.44 5.90 6.59
CA LYS A 88 0.35 6.50 7.92
C LYS A 88 0.80 5.54 9.03
N TYR A 89 0.32 4.30 8.99
CA TYR A 89 0.65 3.29 9.99
C TYR A 89 2.16 3.00 10.04
N PHE A 90 2.77 2.71 8.89
CA PHE A 90 4.19 2.40 8.83
C PHE A 90 5.08 3.61 9.11
N ALA A 91 4.68 4.82 8.70
CA ALA A 91 5.39 6.05 9.02
C ALA A 91 5.38 6.34 10.54
N GLN A 92 4.23 6.19 11.21
CA GLN A 92 4.11 6.36 12.66
C GLN A 92 4.92 5.36 13.47
N ASN A 93 5.02 4.13 12.98
CA ASN A 93 5.71 3.05 13.65
C ASN A 93 7.12 2.80 13.11
N PHE A 94 7.64 3.69 12.27
CA PHE A 94 8.92 3.53 11.57
C PHE A 94 10.07 3.18 12.51
N ASP A 95 10.26 3.98 13.55
CA ASP A 95 11.33 3.80 14.53
C ASP A 95 11.07 2.60 15.44
N ARG A 96 9.80 2.43 15.86
CA ARG A 96 9.39 1.29 16.70
C ARG A 96 9.66 -0.05 16.04
N PHE A 97 9.42 -0.15 14.73
CA PHE A 97 9.69 -1.37 13.96
C PHE A 97 11.15 -1.49 13.55
N GLY A 98 11.95 -0.43 13.71
CA GLY A 98 13.34 -0.39 13.29
C GLY A 98 13.50 -0.54 11.79
N LEU A 99 12.62 0.05 11.00
CA LEU A 99 12.68 -0.02 9.54
C LEU A 99 13.96 0.64 9.01
N LYS A 100 14.53 0.07 7.96
CA LYS A 100 15.60 0.69 7.18
C LYS A 100 15.04 1.78 6.27
N LYS A 101 13.97 1.46 5.55
CA LYS A 101 13.35 2.35 4.58
C LYS A 101 11.85 2.06 4.43
N LEU A 102 11.05 3.09 4.25
CA LEU A 102 9.65 3.00 3.86
C LEU A 102 9.46 3.75 2.55
N ILE A 103 8.84 3.12 1.57
CA ILE A 103 8.52 3.70 0.27
C ILE A 103 7.02 3.52 0.03
N SER A 104 6.32 4.60 -0.29
CA SER A 104 4.90 4.58 -0.64
C SER A 104 4.71 5.26 -1.97
N THR A 105 3.94 4.66 -2.88
CA THR A 105 3.64 5.25 -4.19
C THR A 105 2.16 5.18 -4.50
N SER A 106 1.68 6.12 -5.32
CA SER A 106 0.32 6.13 -5.82
C SER A 106 0.26 6.18 -7.33
N TYR A 107 -0.86 5.75 -7.86
CA TYR A 107 -1.24 5.95 -9.26
C TYR A 107 -1.66 7.38 -9.53
N ALA A 108 -1.36 7.88 -10.73
CA ALA A 108 -1.90 9.13 -11.23
C ALA A 108 -3.44 9.06 -11.37
N ALA A 109 -4.12 10.17 -11.12
CA ALA A 109 -5.57 10.23 -11.18
C ALA A 109 -6.14 9.87 -12.56
N ALA A 110 -5.44 10.21 -13.66
CA ALA A 110 -5.87 9.88 -15.02
C ALA A 110 -5.71 8.39 -15.36
N SER A 111 -4.79 7.68 -14.71
CA SER A 111 -4.56 6.25 -14.90
C SER A 111 -5.57 5.39 -14.11
N LYS A 112 -6.27 5.98 -13.16
CA LYS A 112 -7.39 5.34 -12.47
C LYS A 112 -8.56 5.20 -13.47
N THR A 113 -9.00 3.99 -13.72
CA THR A 113 -10.04 3.64 -14.72
C THR A 113 -11.43 4.20 -14.39
N TYR A 114 -11.54 5.10 -13.44
CA TYR A 114 -12.80 5.76 -13.09
C TYR A 114 -13.12 6.83 -14.13
N LYS A 115 -14.16 6.62 -14.89
CA LYS A 115 -14.75 7.58 -15.83
C LYS A 115 -15.39 8.79 -15.12
N GLY A 116 -14.71 9.36 -14.15
CA GLY A 116 -15.09 10.58 -13.47
C GLY A 116 -14.03 11.64 -13.71
N ILE A 117 -14.44 12.88 -13.95
CA ILE A 117 -13.50 14.00 -13.97
C ILE A 117 -12.89 14.09 -12.59
N TYR A 118 -11.58 13.90 -12.49
CA TYR A 118 -10.83 14.12 -11.26
C TYR A 118 -11.06 15.57 -10.80
N GLN A 119 -11.55 15.70 -9.59
CA GLN A 119 -11.68 17.02 -8.95
C GLN A 119 -10.80 16.99 -7.71
N PRO A 120 -9.74 17.82 -7.68
CA PRO A 120 -8.87 17.89 -6.51
C PRO A 120 -9.67 18.41 -5.31
N THR A 121 -9.34 17.89 -4.15
CA THR A 121 -9.90 18.36 -2.89
C THR A 121 -9.31 19.72 -2.52
N LEU A 122 -9.98 20.48 -1.64
CA LEU A 122 -9.43 21.75 -1.13
C LEU A 122 -8.08 21.54 -0.43
N PHE A 123 -7.88 20.40 0.22
CA PHE A 123 -6.61 20.06 0.88
C PHE A 123 -5.50 19.86 -0.14
N GLU A 124 -5.76 19.16 -1.24
CA GLU A 124 -4.77 18.99 -2.33
C GLU A 124 -4.39 20.33 -2.97
N ILE A 125 -5.39 21.18 -3.26
CA ILE A 125 -5.16 22.52 -3.88
C ILE A 125 -4.31 23.41 -2.97
N ASN A 126 -4.50 23.32 -1.66
CA ASN A 126 -3.78 24.15 -0.69
C ASN A 126 -2.37 23.60 -0.37
N ASN A 127 -2.02 22.41 -0.85
CA ASN A 127 -0.68 21.86 -0.67
C ASN A 127 0.33 22.65 -1.55
N PRO A 128 1.44 23.19 -0.99
CA PRO A 128 2.44 23.93 -1.76
C PRO A 128 3.07 23.14 -2.93
N LYS A 129 3.01 21.81 -2.87
CA LYS A 129 3.53 20.90 -3.91
C LYS A 129 2.51 20.58 -4.99
N TYR A 130 1.27 21.04 -4.84
CA TYR A 130 0.22 20.76 -5.80
C TYR A 130 0.52 21.37 -7.17
N ASP A 131 0.54 20.51 -8.18
CA ASP A 131 0.62 20.87 -9.59
C ASP A 131 -0.53 20.16 -10.32
N GLN A 132 -1.48 20.93 -10.82
CA GLN A 132 -2.68 20.41 -11.48
C GLN A 132 -2.36 19.43 -12.61
N ASN A 133 -1.35 19.73 -13.43
CA ASN A 133 -0.98 18.90 -14.56
C ASN A 133 -0.30 17.59 -14.10
N LYS A 134 0.61 17.69 -13.13
CA LYS A 134 1.31 16.53 -12.59
C LYS A 134 0.38 15.63 -11.78
N THR A 135 -0.48 16.20 -10.94
CA THR A 135 -1.44 15.41 -10.14
C THR A 135 -2.33 14.52 -11.00
N VAL A 136 -2.67 14.98 -12.22
CA VAL A 136 -3.49 14.18 -13.14
C VAL A 136 -2.68 13.07 -13.82
N ARG A 137 -1.39 13.31 -14.14
CA ARG A 137 -0.59 12.46 -15.04
C ARG A 137 0.49 11.65 -14.33
N ASN A 138 0.95 12.09 -13.17
CA ASN A 138 2.08 11.51 -12.46
C ASN A 138 1.60 10.87 -11.16
N GLY A 139 2.16 9.72 -10.85
CA GLY A 139 2.04 9.13 -9.52
C GLY A 139 2.78 9.98 -8.48
N LYS A 140 2.55 9.69 -7.21
CA LYS A 140 3.27 10.31 -6.09
C LYS A 140 4.18 9.28 -5.46
N ILE A 141 5.28 9.72 -4.86
CA ILE A 141 6.18 8.88 -4.06
C ILE A 141 6.53 9.61 -2.77
N PHE A 142 6.54 8.85 -1.68
CA PHE A 142 7.08 9.22 -0.38
C PHE A 142 8.17 8.23 0.00
N THR A 143 9.24 8.73 0.60
CA THR A 143 10.33 7.90 1.11
C THR A 143 10.75 8.37 2.50
N LEU A 144 10.88 7.42 3.43
CA LEU A 144 11.40 7.65 4.76
C LEU A 144 12.56 6.67 5.00
N THR A 145 13.70 7.19 5.52
CA THR A 145 14.91 6.40 5.77
C THR A 145 15.36 6.51 7.23
N SER A 146 16.12 5.53 7.69
CA SER A 146 16.63 5.49 9.07
C SER A 146 17.81 6.44 9.32
N ASP A 147 18.46 6.93 8.27
CA ASP A 147 19.63 7.82 8.32
C ASP A 147 19.27 9.31 8.40
N ARG A 148 17.99 9.63 8.65
CA ARG A 148 17.55 11.00 8.83
C ARG A 148 18.21 11.65 10.05
N PRO A 149 18.58 12.95 10.00
CA PRO A 149 19.16 13.63 11.12
C PRO A 149 18.13 13.85 12.26
N GLY A 150 18.49 13.37 13.45
CA GLY A 150 17.78 13.70 14.69
C GLY A 150 16.61 12.80 15.06
N ASP A 151 16.19 12.95 16.32
CA ASP A 151 15.08 12.26 17.00
C ASP A 151 13.70 12.85 16.58
N GLN A 152 13.57 13.29 15.33
CA GLN A 152 12.34 13.92 14.86
C GLN A 152 11.27 12.84 14.65
N LYS A 153 10.23 12.89 15.49
CA LYS A 153 9.02 12.14 15.28
C LYS A 153 8.47 12.45 13.89
N VAL A 154 8.14 11.41 13.14
CA VAL A 154 7.50 11.58 11.82
C VAL A 154 6.15 12.25 12.04
N ASN A 155 6.01 13.48 11.58
CA ASN A 155 4.71 14.12 11.51
C ASN A 155 4.02 13.64 10.24
N ILE A 156 2.89 12.96 10.40
CA ILE A 156 2.14 12.34 9.30
C ILE A 156 1.51 13.39 8.39
N ASP A 157 1.21 14.55 8.94
CA ASP A 157 0.60 15.64 8.18
C ASP A 157 1.62 16.35 7.27
N ASP A 158 2.93 16.11 7.52
CA ASP A 158 4.04 16.75 6.80
C ASP A 158 4.90 15.73 6.03
N LEU A 159 4.31 14.63 5.55
CA LEU A 159 5.05 13.66 4.74
C LEU A 159 5.60 14.32 3.47
N ASP A 160 6.92 14.28 3.32
CA ASP A 160 7.62 14.89 2.18
C ASP A 160 7.53 14.01 0.93
N TRP A 161 6.39 14.07 0.25
CA TRP A 161 6.16 13.37 -1.01
C TRP A 161 6.52 14.24 -2.23
N HIS A 162 6.81 13.61 -3.34
CA HIS A 162 7.01 14.25 -4.63
C HIS A 162 6.38 13.43 -5.78
N TYR A 163 6.30 14.04 -6.98
CA TYR A 163 5.77 13.33 -8.14
C TYR A 163 6.80 12.38 -8.73
N LEU A 164 6.35 11.17 -9.10
CA LEU A 164 7.09 10.26 -9.96
C LEU A 164 7.25 10.86 -11.36
N GLN A 165 8.16 10.34 -12.15
CA GLN A 165 8.31 10.70 -13.57
C GLN A 165 7.14 10.15 -14.39
N GLY A 166 6.71 8.92 -14.09
CA GLY A 166 5.58 8.24 -14.70
C GLY A 166 4.29 8.35 -13.91
N ASP A 167 3.31 7.61 -14.32
CA ASP A 167 1.97 7.57 -13.73
C ASP A 167 1.85 6.74 -12.45
N GLY A 168 2.93 6.08 -12.02
CA GLY A 168 2.95 5.22 -10.83
C GLY A 168 2.43 3.81 -11.09
N ASP A 169 2.29 3.38 -12.34
CA ASP A 169 1.95 2.00 -12.67
C ASP A 169 3.00 1.04 -12.08
N PHE A 170 2.55 0.03 -11.32
CA PHE A 170 3.45 -0.95 -10.71
C PHE A 170 4.28 -1.73 -11.76
N ARG A 171 3.82 -1.83 -13.01
CA ARG A 171 4.53 -2.44 -14.13
C ARG A 171 5.59 -1.55 -14.74
N SER A 172 5.58 -0.25 -14.43
CA SER A 172 6.58 0.70 -14.95
C SER A 172 7.98 0.35 -14.46
N ARG A 173 8.99 0.72 -15.26
CA ARG A 173 10.38 0.51 -14.87
C ARG A 173 10.73 1.25 -13.56
N GLU A 174 10.13 2.41 -13.35
CA GLU A 174 10.36 3.22 -12.16
C GLU A 174 9.90 2.48 -10.90
N VAL A 175 8.68 1.94 -10.89
CA VAL A 175 8.16 1.17 -9.74
C VAL A 175 8.82 -0.20 -9.62
N LYS A 176 9.21 -0.83 -10.74
CA LYS A 176 10.03 -2.07 -10.71
C LYS A 176 11.37 -1.87 -10.00
N ASN A 177 12.03 -0.75 -10.23
CA ASN A 177 13.28 -0.45 -9.50
C ASN A 177 13.06 -0.32 -7.99
N LEU A 178 11.90 0.23 -7.57
CA LEU A 178 11.52 0.28 -6.16
C LEU A 178 11.19 -1.12 -5.60
N GLN A 179 10.59 -1.99 -6.41
CA GLN A 179 10.33 -3.40 -6.06
C GLN A 179 11.66 -4.14 -5.83
N ASP A 180 12.65 -3.94 -6.69
CA ASP A 180 13.98 -4.57 -6.56
C ASP A 180 14.67 -4.17 -5.25
N GLU A 181 14.51 -2.91 -4.83
CA GLU A 181 15.05 -2.39 -3.57
C GLU A 181 14.32 -2.93 -2.33
N ALA A 182 13.05 -3.28 -2.44
CA ALA A 182 12.23 -3.68 -1.32
C ALA A 182 12.57 -5.09 -0.80
N ASP A 183 12.48 -5.27 0.51
CA ASP A 183 12.48 -6.59 1.16
C ASP A 183 11.06 -7.15 1.28
N ILE A 184 10.09 -6.26 1.53
CA ILE A 184 8.70 -6.62 1.81
C ILE A 184 7.77 -5.69 1.03
N ILE A 185 6.73 -6.26 0.40
CA ILE A 185 5.67 -5.51 -0.28
C ILE A 185 4.39 -5.63 0.53
N ILE A 186 3.84 -4.50 0.98
CA ILE A 186 2.59 -4.46 1.74
C ILE A 186 1.69 -3.43 1.08
N THR A 187 0.47 -3.81 0.66
CA THR A 187 -0.38 -2.86 -0.06
C THR A 187 -1.81 -3.33 -0.22
N ASN A 188 -2.67 -2.39 -0.58
CA ASN A 188 -4.03 -2.65 -1.02
C ASN A 188 -4.13 -2.35 -2.52
N PRO A 189 -3.88 -3.35 -3.40
CA PRO A 189 -3.90 -3.14 -4.85
C PRO A 189 -5.34 -2.96 -5.36
N PRO A 190 -5.52 -2.27 -6.51
CA PRO A 190 -6.83 -2.18 -7.15
C PRO A 190 -7.33 -3.56 -7.55
N PHE A 191 -8.58 -3.89 -7.22
CA PHE A 191 -9.15 -5.22 -7.43
C PHE A 191 -9.29 -5.58 -8.91
N SER A 192 -9.46 -4.59 -9.78
CA SER A 192 -9.52 -4.79 -11.23
C SER A 192 -8.21 -5.34 -11.81
N MET A 193 -7.07 -5.09 -11.16
CA MET A 193 -5.74 -5.49 -11.60
C MET A 193 -5.09 -6.53 -10.67
N PHE A 194 -5.87 -7.10 -9.76
CA PHE A 194 -5.35 -7.95 -8.69
C PHE A 194 -4.52 -9.14 -9.19
N ARG A 195 -4.94 -9.81 -10.27
CA ARG A 195 -4.20 -10.94 -10.84
C ARG A 195 -2.84 -10.53 -11.38
N GLU A 196 -2.80 -9.45 -12.15
CA GLU A 196 -1.57 -8.92 -12.73
C GLU A 196 -0.62 -8.45 -11.62
N PHE A 197 -1.18 -7.82 -10.58
CA PHE A 197 -0.42 -7.37 -9.44
C PHE A 197 0.17 -8.55 -8.64
N LEU A 198 -0.61 -9.60 -8.43
CA LEU A 198 -0.13 -10.80 -7.74
C LEU A 198 0.99 -11.49 -8.53
N ALA A 199 0.84 -11.63 -9.85
CA ALA A 199 1.88 -12.16 -10.72
C ALA A 199 3.17 -11.34 -10.62
N TRP A 200 3.05 -10.01 -10.65
CA TRP A 200 4.18 -9.08 -10.51
C TRP A 200 4.92 -9.26 -9.18
N ILE A 201 4.23 -9.48 -8.05
CA ILE A 201 4.87 -9.75 -6.76
C ILE A 201 5.57 -11.13 -6.78
N MET A 202 4.89 -12.15 -7.31
CA MET A 202 5.43 -13.51 -7.33
C MET A 202 6.69 -13.61 -8.19
N GLU A 203 6.75 -12.88 -9.31
CA GLU A 203 7.95 -12.82 -10.17
C GLU A 203 9.16 -12.23 -9.44
N ALA A 204 8.95 -11.33 -8.49
CA ALA A 204 10.02 -10.67 -7.76
C ALA A 204 10.58 -11.50 -6.60
N ASP A 205 9.95 -12.61 -6.24
CA ASP A 205 10.32 -13.48 -5.10
C ASP A 205 10.50 -12.69 -3.78
N LYS A 206 9.59 -11.73 -3.53
CA LYS A 206 9.61 -10.89 -2.33
C LYS A 206 8.60 -11.39 -1.31
N GLN A 207 8.86 -11.12 -0.03
CA GLN A 207 7.86 -11.26 1.02
C GLN A 207 6.74 -10.25 0.78
N PHE A 208 5.50 -10.63 1.04
CA PHE A 208 4.38 -9.72 0.83
C PHE A 208 3.21 -9.95 1.79
N SER A 209 2.43 -8.89 1.97
CA SER A 209 1.09 -8.92 2.57
C SER A 209 0.19 -8.01 1.74
N VAL A 210 -0.79 -8.58 1.03
CA VAL A 210 -1.67 -7.81 0.15
C VAL A 210 -3.13 -8.06 0.50
N ILE A 211 -3.93 -7.00 0.38
CA ILE A 211 -5.37 -7.09 0.56
C ILE A 211 -6.01 -7.61 -0.71
N GLY A 212 -6.79 -8.66 -0.59
CA GLY A 212 -7.51 -9.27 -1.70
C GLY A 212 -9.00 -9.39 -1.43
N ASN A 213 -9.78 -9.44 -2.51
CA ASN A 213 -11.18 -9.81 -2.42
C ASN A 213 -11.32 -11.32 -2.21
N MET A 214 -12.37 -11.76 -1.52
CA MET A 214 -12.68 -13.18 -1.30
C MET A 214 -12.71 -13.99 -2.62
N ASN A 215 -13.11 -13.37 -3.73
CA ASN A 215 -13.11 -14.02 -5.04
C ASN A 215 -11.69 -14.36 -5.53
N ALA A 216 -10.65 -13.75 -4.97
CA ALA A 216 -9.27 -14.07 -5.34
C ALA A 216 -8.91 -15.54 -5.05
N ILE A 217 -9.56 -16.18 -4.08
CA ILE A 217 -9.38 -17.62 -3.77
C ILE A 217 -9.78 -18.52 -4.96
N THR A 218 -10.70 -18.06 -5.80
CA THR A 218 -11.23 -18.83 -6.92
C THR A 218 -10.46 -18.64 -8.22
N TYR A 219 -9.44 -17.78 -8.21
CA TYR A 219 -8.59 -17.59 -9.38
C TYR A 219 -7.80 -18.88 -9.64
N ARG A 220 -8.12 -19.53 -10.76
CA ARG A 220 -7.34 -20.64 -11.30
C ARG A 220 -6.39 -20.06 -12.34
N ASP A 221 -5.19 -20.58 -12.37
CA ASP A 221 -4.19 -20.30 -13.40
C ASP A 221 -4.67 -20.71 -14.78
#